data_c07f8a6c4cb45cc8e33f5579071676e9
#
_entry.id   c07f8a6c4cb45cc8e33f5579071676e9
#
_cell.length_a   1.000
_cell.length_b   1.000
_cell.length_c   1.000
_cell.angle_alpha   90.00
_cell.angle_beta   90.00
_cell.angle_gamma   90.00
#
_symmetry.space_group_name_H-M   'P 1'
#
loop_
_entity.id
_entity.type
_entity.pdbx_description
1 polymer ?
#
loop_
_entity_poly.entity_id
_entity_poly.type
_entity_poly.pdbx_seq_one_letter_code
_entity_poly.pdbx_strand_id
1 'polypeptide(L)'
;MKACLATGEKRKLECKDIPVPEVKPGWLLLKTKYTCVCGSDLEYLDGSFQLMSHGMTAPPDTLGQFKVDDFGTIVPGSIPGHEFVAEVAEVGEKVRGWSVGDRAIPLGHPDPAGLGEPFTGYENYKCFAEYFLSTPFGLIKVPDHVADEDAIFVEPLCTGNGAVVSAGLQPGKSAVVFGAGKIGLFAAMAAKVAGAAPVISIDIVQS
;
A
#
# COMPACT_ATOMS: atom_id res chain seq x y z
N MET A 1 -17.08 11.73 8.56
CA MET A 1 -16.44 10.41 8.54
C MET A 1 -15.40 10.28 9.64
N LYS A 2 -15.17 9.05 10.10
CA LYS A 2 -14.06 8.79 11.03
C LYS A 2 -12.75 8.61 10.27
N ALA A 3 -11.66 9.17 10.82
CA ALA A 3 -10.32 9.00 10.32
C ALA A 3 -9.31 8.95 11.48
N CYS A 4 -8.24 8.18 11.33
CA CYS A 4 -7.14 8.12 12.28
C CYS A 4 -6.01 9.02 11.78
N LEU A 5 -5.71 10.07 12.51
CA LEU A 5 -4.74 11.10 12.17
C LEU A 5 -3.48 10.96 13.04
N ALA A 6 -2.32 11.15 12.41
CA ALA A 6 -1.06 11.24 13.13
C ALA A 6 -1.07 12.46 14.05
N THR A 7 -0.63 12.27 15.30
CA THR A 7 -0.60 13.35 16.31
C THR A 7 0.70 14.15 16.29
N GLY A 8 1.74 13.62 15.64
CA GLY A 8 3.12 14.09 15.76
C GLY A 8 3.90 13.48 16.92
N GLU A 9 3.23 12.77 17.81
CA GLU A 9 3.89 11.93 18.81
C GLU A 9 4.19 10.56 18.20
N LYS A 10 5.34 9.97 18.54
CA LYS A 10 5.76 8.67 18.01
C LYS A 10 4.70 7.60 18.25
N ARG A 11 4.37 6.87 17.18
CA ARG A 11 3.41 5.74 17.17
C ARG A 11 2.03 6.07 17.71
N LYS A 12 1.60 7.32 17.60
CA LYS A 12 0.31 7.74 18.14
C LYS A 12 -0.60 8.29 17.06
N LEU A 13 -1.76 7.67 16.94
CA LEU A 13 -2.87 8.12 16.12
C LEU A 13 -4.01 8.58 17.00
N GLU A 14 -4.77 9.54 16.52
CA GLU A 14 -6.02 9.99 17.12
C GLU A 14 -7.15 9.84 16.12
N CYS A 15 -8.21 9.12 16.49
CA CYS A 15 -9.38 8.97 15.62
C CYS A 15 -10.36 10.12 15.86
N LYS A 16 -10.67 10.85 14.80
CA LYS A 16 -11.54 12.04 14.81
C LYS A 16 -12.62 11.94 13.74
N ASP A 17 -13.69 12.69 13.95
CA ASP A 17 -14.66 12.98 12.90
C ASP A 17 -14.18 14.17 12.07
N ILE A 18 -14.05 13.96 10.76
CA ILE A 18 -13.65 14.96 9.78
C ILE A 18 -14.65 14.97 8.59
N PRO A 19 -14.71 16.02 7.79
CA PRO A 19 -15.52 16.00 6.56
C PRO A 19 -15.12 14.88 5.60
N VAL A 20 -16.08 14.33 4.87
CA VAL A 20 -15.78 13.46 3.71
C VAL A 20 -15.15 14.33 2.63
N PRO A 21 -14.03 13.93 2.01
CA PRO A 21 -13.40 14.72 0.96
C PRO A 21 -14.29 14.79 -0.29
N GLU A 22 -14.33 15.95 -0.93
CA GLU A 22 -15.03 16.13 -2.19
C GLU A 22 -14.26 15.49 -3.34
N VAL A 23 -15.00 14.81 -4.23
CA VAL A 23 -14.40 14.19 -5.42
C VAL A 23 -13.90 15.26 -6.40
N LYS A 24 -12.69 15.09 -6.91
CA LYS A 24 -12.07 15.96 -7.91
C LYS A 24 -12.13 15.32 -9.30
N PRO A 25 -12.09 16.12 -10.39
CA PRO A 25 -11.94 15.57 -11.73
C PRO A 25 -10.67 14.70 -11.84
N GLY A 26 -10.82 13.47 -12.35
CA GLY A 26 -9.75 12.50 -12.46
C GLY A 26 -9.54 11.62 -11.22
N TRP A 27 -10.32 11.81 -10.15
CA TRP A 27 -10.20 11.09 -8.89
C TRP A 27 -11.42 10.20 -8.60
N LEU A 28 -11.24 9.25 -7.73
CA LEU A 28 -12.25 8.38 -7.15
C LEU A 28 -12.38 8.69 -5.65
N LEU A 29 -13.60 8.70 -5.13
CA LEU A 29 -13.86 8.57 -3.70
C LEU A 29 -13.99 7.09 -3.38
N LEU A 30 -13.14 6.60 -2.52
CA LEU A 30 -13.12 5.23 -2.07
C LEU A 30 -13.66 5.14 -0.65
N LYS A 31 -14.49 4.13 -0.40
CA LYS A 31 -14.96 3.73 0.93
C LYS A 31 -14.14 2.54 1.40
N THR A 32 -13.41 2.68 2.49
CA THR A 32 -12.62 1.60 3.08
C THR A 32 -13.52 0.46 3.54
N LYS A 33 -13.24 -0.75 3.09
CA LYS A 33 -13.87 -2.00 3.58
C LYS A 33 -12.97 -2.71 4.56
N TYR A 34 -11.69 -2.88 4.19
CA TYR A 34 -10.65 -3.47 5.01
C TYR A 34 -9.38 -2.65 4.88
N THR A 35 -8.62 -2.59 5.96
CA THR A 35 -7.26 -2.03 5.95
C THR A 35 -6.37 -2.84 6.88
N CYS A 36 -5.08 -2.94 6.53
CA CYS A 36 -4.04 -3.53 7.37
C CYS A 36 -3.00 -2.49 7.74
N VAL A 37 -2.28 -2.77 8.82
CA VAL A 37 -1.14 -1.98 9.24
C VAL A 37 0.13 -2.60 8.66
N CYS A 38 0.87 -1.83 7.89
CA CYS A 38 2.19 -2.20 7.41
C CYS A 38 3.28 -1.82 8.43
N GLY A 39 4.41 -2.50 8.38
CA GLY A 39 5.60 -2.12 9.15
C GLY A 39 6.07 -0.70 8.82
N SER A 40 5.95 -0.29 7.55
CA SER A 40 6.29 1.07 7.12
C SER A 40 5.39 2.15 7.74
N ASP A 41 4.11 1.86 8.04
CA ASP A 41 3.25 2.80 8.76
C ASP A 41 3.83 3.11 10.16
N LEU A 42 4.40 2.09 10.81
CA LEU A 42 5.05 2.27 12.12
C LEU A 42 6.36 3.06 12.01
N GLU A 43 7.14 2.79 10.94
CA GLU A 43 8.38 3.52 10.67
C GLU A 43 8.10 5.00 10.36
N TYR A 44 7.05 5.30 9.61
CA TYR A 44 6.57 6.67 9.40
C TYR A 44 6.21 7.35 10.72
N LEU A 45 5.43 6.67 11.56
CA LEU A 45 5.01 7.20 12.85
C LEU A 45 6.16 7.34 13.87
N ASP A 46 7.27 6.62 13.66
CA ASP A 46 8.49 6.76 14.46
C ASP A 46 9.41 7.88 13.98
N GLY A 47 9.24 8.35 12.74
CA GLY A 47 10.21 9.18 12.05
C GLY A 47 11.49 8.42 11.67
N SER A 48 11.43 7.09 11.61
CA SER A 48 12.56 6.22 11.23
C SER A 48 12.56 5.83 9.77
N PHE A 49 11.52 6.19 9.04
CA PHE A 49 11.39 5.89 7.62
C PHE A 49 12.39 6.73 6.83
N GLN A 50 13.48 6.09 6.43
CA GLN A 50 14.48 6.72 5.56
C GLN A 50 14.07 6.57 4.10
N LEU A 51 13.31 7.52 3.57
CA LEU A 51 13.06 7.66 2.12
C LEU A 51 14.36 7.66 1.30
N MET A 52 15.47 8.05 1.91
CA MET A 52 16.79 8.16 1.29
C MET A 52 17.46 6.80 0.99
N SER A 53 17.09 5.73 1.67
CA SER A 53 17.74 4.42 1.51
C SER A 53 17.41 3.72 0.19
N HIS A 54 16.42 4.21 -0.55
CA HIS A 54 15.96 3.60 -1.81
C HIS A 54 16.24 4.45 -3.05
N GLY A 55 17.08 5.49 -2.94
CA GLY A 55 17.43 6.34 -4.08
C GLY A 55 16.27 7.17 -4.64
N MET A 56 15.15 7.24 -3.93
CA MET A 56 14.02 8.08 -4.28
C MET A 56 14.22 9.47 -3.67
N THR A 57 14.85 10.37 -4.41
CA THR A 57 14.75 11.80 -4.15
C THR A 57 13.41 12.29 -4.70
N ALA A 58 12.32 12.07 -3.98
CA ALA A 58 11.09 12.76 -4.33
C ALA A 58 11.25 14.24 -3.97
N PRO A 59 10.92 15.17 -4.88
CA PRO A 59 10.87 16.59 -4.54
C PRO A 59 9.90 16.81 -3.37
N PRO A 60 10.18 17.76 -2.45
CA PRO A 60 9.36 18.02 -1.26
C PRO A 60 7.89 18.31 -1.54
N ASP A 61 7.56 18.78 -2.71
CA ASP A 61 6.23 19.16 -3.17
C ASP A 61 5.44 18.04 -3.84
N THR A 62 6.05 16.89 -4.15
CA THR A 62 5.35 15.71 -4.70
C THR A 62 4.76 14.80 -3.64
N LEU A 63 5.11 14.99 -2.38
CA LEU A 63 4.58 14.27 -1.22
C LEU A 63 3.26 14.87 -0.72
N GLY A 64 2.39 15.29 -1.62
CA GLY A 64 1.21 16.12 -1.36
C GLY A 64 0.21 15.60 -0.32
N GLN A 65 0.45 14.44 0.27
CA GLN A 65 -0.46 13.86 1.26
C GLN A 65 0.23 13.27 2.49
N PHE A 66 1.47 12.82 2.39
CA PHE A 66 2.33 12.64 3.55
C PHE A 66 3.24 13.86 3.62
N LYS A 67 2.83 14.87 4.39
CA LYS A 67 3.76 15.88 4.78
C LYS A 67 4.71 15.21 5.77
N VAL A 68 5.85 14.78 5.29
CA VAL A 68 6.98 14.45 6.15
C VAL A 68 7.78 15.73 6.35
N ASP A 69 8.24 15.95 7.56
CA ASP A 69 9.22 16.99 7.84
C ASP A 69 10.59 16.61 7.21
N ASP A 70 11.59 17.47 7.34
CA ASP A 70 12.94 17.24 6.86
C ASP A 70 13.61 15.98 7.44
N PHE A 71 12.98 15.34 8.41
CA PHE A 71 13.45 14.14 9.10
C PHE A 71 12.66 12.87 8.71
N GLY A 72 11.67 12.96 7.83
CA GLY A 72 10.86 11.81 7.39
C GLY A 72 9.74 11.43 8.35
N THR A 73 9.36 12.31 9.29
CA THR A 73 8.26 12.07 10.23
C THR A 73 6.92 12.47 9.62
N ILE A 74 5.88 11.67 9.81
CA ILE A 74 4.52 12.02 9.39
C ILE A 74 4.07 13.30 10.10
N VAL A 75 3.67 14.30 9.30
CA VAL A 75 3.19 15.58 9.83
C VAL A 75 1.88 15.37 10.60
N PRO A 76 1.72 16.02 11.78
CA PRO A 76 0.46 15.98 12.51
C PRO A 76 -0.74 16.31 11.64
N GLY A 77 -1.81 15.53 11.77
CA GLY A 77 -3.04 15.67 10.97
C GLY A 77 -3.04 14.88 9.65
N SER A 78 -1.95 14.23 9.25
CA SER A 78 -1.97 13.32 8.11
C SER A 78 -2.64 11.98 8.46
N ILE A 79 -3.26 11.35 7.46
CA ILE A 79 -3.92 10.05 7.59
C ILE A 79 -3.01 9.01 6.93
N PRO A 80 -2.48 8.01 7.67
CA PRO A 80 -1.65 6.96 7.10
C PRO A 80 -2.48 5.82 6.49
N GLY A 81 -1.79 4.73 6.11
CA GLY A 81 -2.36 3.50 5.60
C GLY A 81 -2.29 3.39 4.08
N HIS A 82 -1.88 2.23 3.61
CA HIS A 82 -1.71 1.93 2.18
C HIS A 82 -2.08 0.49 1.79
N GLU A 83 -2.32 -0.39 2.75
CA GLU A 83 -2.84 -1.74 2.51
C GLU A 83 -4.36 -1.70 2.71
N PHE A 84 -5.15 -1.83 1.64
CA PHE A 84 -6.61 -1.73 1.74
C PHE A 84 -7.37 -2.56 0.69
N VAL A 85 -8.61 -2.85 1.03
CA VAL A 85 -9.69 -3.13 0.07
C VAL A 85 -10.74 -2.04 0.26
N ALA A 86 -11.12 -1.39 -0.82
CA ALA A 86 -12.09 -0.33 -0.80
C ALA A 86 -13.14 -0.50 -1.90
N GLU A 87 -14.27 0.15 -1.75
CA GLU A 87 -15.34 0.22 -2.74
C GLU A 87 -15.42 1.65 -3.30
N VAL A 88 -15.58 1.78 -4.59
CA VAL A 88 -15.77 3.08 -5.23
C VAL A 88 -17.13 3.64 -4.82
N ALA A 89 -17.11 4.71 -4.03
CA ALA A 89 -18.30 5.42 -3.56
C ALA A 89 -18.73 6.51 -4.55
N GLU A 90 -17.77 7.16 -5.22
CA GLU A 90 -18.05 8.19 -6.22
C GLU A 90 -16.94 8.22 -7.28
N VAL A 91 -17.33 8.52 -8.53
CA VAL A 91 -16.42 8.60 -9.69
C VAL A 91 -16.36 10.04 -10.17
N GLY A 92 -15.19 10.65 -10.08
CA GLY A 92 -14.99 12.02 -10.54
C GLY A 92 -15.04 12.16 -12.07
N GLU A 93 -15.28 13.37 -12.54
CA GLU A 93 -15.26 13.67 -13.97
C GLU A 93 -13.93 13.20 -14.62
N LYS A 94 -13.99 12.81 -15.89
CA LYS A 94 -12.86 12.33 -16.70
C LYS A 94 -12.27 10.97 -16.29
N VAL A 95 -12.66 10.37 -15.18
CA VAL A 95 -12.31 8.97 -14.86
C VAL A 95 -12.95 8.04 -15.88
N ARG A 96 -12.23 7.02 -16.31
CA ARG A 96 -12.71 5.97 -17.25
C ARG A 96 -12.39 4.60 -16.66
N GLY A 97 -13.24 3.63 -16.99
CA GLY A 97 -13.03 2.24 -16.61
C GLY A 97 -13.40 1.91 -15.17
N TRP A 98 -13.97 2.84 -14.40
CA TRP A 98 -14.42 2.65 -13.02
C TRP A 98 -15.89 3.02 -12.86
N SER A 99 -16.58 2.34 -11.98
CA SER A 99 -18.00 2.55 -11.64
C SER A 99 -18.18 2.52 -10.11
N VAL A 100 -19.21 3.19 -9.63
CA VAL A 100 -19.62 3.08 -8.22
C VAL A 100 -19.94 1.62 -7.93
N GLY A 101 -19.44 1.11 -6.80
CA GLY A 101 -19.54 -0.29 -6.38
C GLY A 101 -18.38 -1.16 -6.84
N ASP A 102 -17.52 -0.71 -7.76
CA ASP A 102 -16.29 -1.44 -8.07
C ASP A 102 -15.42 -1.58 -6.82
N ARG A 103 -14.87 -2.76 -6.60
CA ARG A 103 -13.92 -3.00 -5.52
C ARG A 103 -12.51 -2.75 -6.00
N ALA A 104 -11.71 -2.09 -5.17
CA ALA A 104 -10.35 -1.65 -5.49
C ALA A 104 -9.35 -2.05 -4.41
N ILE A 105 -8.16 -2.41 -4.85
CA ILE A 105 -6.96 -2.62 -4.03
C ILE A 105 -5.82 -1.77 -4.59
N PRO A 106 -4.81 -1.42 -3.77
CA PRO A 106 -3.63 -0.71 -4.25
C PRO A 106 -2.75 -1.63 -5.10
N LEU A 107 -2.07 -1.07 -6.10
CA LEU A 107 -1.14 -1.79 -6.99
C LEU A 107 0.25 -2.00 -6.37
N GLY A 108 0.47 -1.66 -5.12
CA GLY A 108 1.72 -1.87 -4.40
C GLY A 108 2.93 -1.09 -4.89
N HIS A 109 3.20 -1.02 -6.13
CA HIS A 109 4.24 -0.19 -6.73
C HIS A 109 3.82 0.27 -8.12
N PRO A 110 3.61 1.52 -8.31
CA PRO A 110 3.05 2.01 -9.53
C PRO A 110 4.05 2.82 -10.34
N ASP A 111 4.81 2.17 -11.09
CA ASP A 111 5.17 2.62 -12.41
C ASP A 111 4.86 1.49 -13.37
N PRO A 112 3.66 1.46 -13.95
CA PRO A 112 3.43 0.61 -15.09
C PRO A 112 4.21 1.21 -16.25
N ALA A 113 5.48 0.90 -16.32
CA ALA A 113 6.29 1.01 -17.52
C ALA A 113 6.15 2.34 -18.29
N GLY A 114 6.80 3.38 -17.79
CA GLY A 114 7.23 4.44 -18.70
C GLY A 114 6.17 5.40 -19.20
N LEU A 115 5.12 5.66 -18.47
CA LEU A 115 4.16 6.70 -18.85
C LEU A 115 4.64 8.12 -18.53
N GLY A 116 5.84 8.27 -17.93
CA GLY A 116 6.51 9.57 -17.81
C GLY A 116 5.82 10.59 -16.92
N GLU A 117 4.70 10.26 -16.31
CA GLU A 117 4.04 11.13 -15.34
C GLU A 117 4.74 10.94 -13.98
N PRO A 118 5.07 12.04 -13.29
CA PRO A 118 5.65 11.94 -11.96
C PRO A 118 4.68 11.20 -11.05
N PHE A 119 5.10 10.03 -10.60
CA PHE A 119 4.33 9.22 -9.68
C PHE A 119 4.24 9.94 -8.33
N THR A 120 3.05 10.37 -8.01
CA THR A 120 2.69 10.90 -6.69
C THR A 120 2.04 9.79 -5.85
N GLY A 121 2.64 8.60 -5.84
CA GLY A 121 2.05 7.36 -5.33
C GLY A 121 1.53 7.41 -3.90
N TYR A 122 1.99 8.35 -3.12
CA TYR A 122 1.50 8.56 -1.76
C TYR A 122 0.13 9.24 -1.69
N GLU A 123 -0.36 9.83 -2.76
CA GLU A 123 -1.71 10.41 -2.80
C GLU A 123 -2.82 9.34 -2.73
N ASN A 124 -2.48 8.09 -3.03
CA ASN A 124 -3.41 6.96 -3.04
C ASN A 124 -3.51 6.23 -1.69
N TYR A 125 -2.76 6.63 -0.69
CA TYR A 125 -2.65 5.89 0.56
C TYR A 125 -3.15 6.71 1.74
N LYS A 126 -4.44 6.59 2.07
CA LYS A 126 -5.05 7.23 3.25
C LYS A 126 -6.15 6.35 3.85
N CYS A 127 -5.92 5.05 3.81
CA CYS A 127 -6.98 4.12 4.10
C CYS A 127 -7.32 3.96 5.59
N PHE A 128 -6.60 4.63 6.51
CA PHE A 128 -7.02 4.69 7.91
C PHE A 128 -8.11 5.73 8.12
N ALA A 129 -9.05 5.77 7.19
CA ALA A 129 -10.27 6.59 7.21
C ALA A 129 -11.43 5.82 6.56
N GLU A 130 -12.67 6.18 6.89
CA GLU A 130 -13.85 5.58 6.27
C GLU A 130 -13.94 5.87 4.76
N TYR A 131 -13.46 7.06 4.35
CA TYR A 131 -13.37 7.47 2.94
C TYR A 131 -12.05 8.16 2.67
N PHE A 132 -11.55 8.00 1.44
CA PHE A 132 -10.35 8.69 0.98
C PHE A 132 -10.38 8.87 -0.55
N LEU A 133 -9.61 9.82 -1.04
CA LEU A 133 -9.46 10.04 -2.48
C LEU A 133 -8.31 9.22 -3.04
N SER A 134 -8.51 8.67 -4.23
CA SER A 134 -7.47 7.98 -4.99
C SER A 134 -7.58 8.28 -6.47
N THR A 135 -6.47 8.25 -7.20
CA THR A 135 -6.50 8.23 -8.65
C THR A 135 -6.69 6.80 -9.16
N PRO A 136 -7.30 6.59 -10.33
CA PRO A 136 -7.44 5.25 -10.93
C PRO A 136 -6.12 4.54 -11.18
N PHE A 137 -5.04 5.32 -11.31
CA PHE A 137 -3.72 4.86 -11.75
C PHE A 137 -3.06 4.01 -10.69
N GLY A 138 -3.16 3.96 -9.56
CA GLY A 138 -2.53 3.09 -8.55
C GLY A 138 -3.45 1.99 -8.04
N LEU A 139 -4.51 1.68 -8.79
CA LEU A 139 -5.55 0.76 -8.34
C LEU A 139 -5.75 -0.42 -9.29
N ILE A 140 -6.09 -1.56 -8.73
CA ILE A 140 -6.57 -2.73 -9.46
C ILE A 140 -7.99 -3.03 -8.99
N LYS A 141 -8.87 -3.39 -9.94
CA LYS A 141 -10.18 -3.93 -9.60
C LYS A 141 -10.05 -5.32 -9.01
N VAL A 142 -10.76 -5.55 -7.92
CA VAL A 142 -10.88 -6.89 -7.34
C VAL A 142 -11.91 -7.68 -8.16
N PRO A 143 -11.55 -8.84 -8.73
CA PRO A 143 -12.51 -9.70 -9.44
C PRO A 143 -13.64 -10.17 -8.50
N ASP A 144 -14.83 -10.37 -9.05
CA ASP A 144 -16.03 -10.71 -8.24
C ASP A 144 -15.88 -12.01 -7.44
N HIS A 145 -15.11 -12.97 -7.95
CA HIS A 145 -14.89 -14.25 -7.30
C HIS A 145 -13.82 -14.23 -6.19
N VAL A 146 -13.13 -13.10 -6.00
CA VAL A 146 -12.12 -12.93 -4.94
C VAL A 146 -12.79 -12.27 -3.74
N ALA A 147 -12.68 -12.89 -2.57
CA ALA A 147 -13.19 -12.32 -1.33
C ALA A 147 -12.34 -11.11 -0.88
N ASP A 148 -12.95 -10.17 -0.15
CA ASP A 148 -12.23 -9.00 0.36
C ASP A 148 -11.13 -9.41 1.35
N GLU A 149 -11.38 -10.47 2.13
CA GLU A 149 -10.45 -11.06 3.10
C GLU A 149 -9.20 -11.65 2.43
N ASP A 150 -9.28 -12.07 1.18
CA ASP A 150 -8.14 -12.53 0.39
C ASP A 150 -7.49 -11.36 -0.34
N ALA A 151 -8.31 -10.43 -0.88
CA ALA A 151 -7.84 -9.30 -1.65
C ALA A 151 -6.95 -8.35 -0.83
N ILE A 152 -7.19 -8.23 0.49
CA ILE A 152 -6.39 -7.37 1.39
C ILE A 152 -4.91 -7.76 1.44
N PHE A 153 -4.57 -8.99 1.11
CA PHE A 153 -3.18 -9.46 1.11
C PHE A 153 -2.42 -9.20 -0.19
N VAL A 154 -3.08 -8.69 -1.23
CA VAL A 154 -2.42 -8.52 -2.55
C VAL A 154 -1.26 -7.53 -2.47
N GLU A 155 -1.41 -6.40 -1.77
CA GLU A 155 -0.32 -5.42 -1.64
C GLU A 155 0.93 -6.05 -1.00
N PRO A 156 0.88 -6.61 0.23
CA PRO A 156 2.07 -7.21 0.82
C PRO A 156 2.54 -8.48 0.08
N LEU A 157 1.64 -9.20 -0.60
CA LEU A 157 2.02 -10.31 -1.48
C LEU A 157 2.85 -9.84 -2.67
N CYS A 158 2.52 -8.67 -3.26
CA CYS A 158 3.32 -8.06 -4.33
C CYS A 158 4.74 -7.78 -3.86
N THR A 159 4.94 -7.33 -2.63
CA THR A 159 6.27 -7.13 -2.04
C THR A 159 7.05 -8.46 -1.96
N GLY A 160 6.43 -9.52 -1.44
CA GLY A 160 7.04 -10.86 -1.39
C GLY A 160 7.34 -11.42 -2.78
N ASN A 161 6.43 -11.26 -3.73
CA ASN A 161 6.63 -11.68 -5.12
C ASN A 161 7.73 -10.88 -5.81
N GLY A 162 7.82 -9.58 -5.54
CA GLY A 162 8.88 -8.71 -6.05
C GLY A 162 10.28 -9.23 -5.68
N ALA A 163 10.46 -9.73 -4.46
CA ALA A 163 11.73 -10.34 -4.04
C ALA A 163 12.07 -11.60 -4.87
N VAL A 164 11.08 -12.45 -5.16
CA VAL A 164 11.26 -13.66 -5.97
C VAL A 164 11.63 -13.33 -7.41
N VAL A 165 10.94 -12.34 -7.99
CA VAL A 165 11.22 -11.86 -9.35
C VAL A 165 12.62 -11.23 -9.43
N SER A 166 12.98 -10.38 -8.47
CA SER A 166 14.30 -9.73 -8.42
C SER A 166 15.44 -10.72 -8.22
N ALA A 167 15.19 -11.84 -7.52
CA ALA A 167 16.16 -12.92 -7.37
C ALA A 167 16.34 -13.75 -8.65
N GLY A 168 15.53 -13.53 -9.70
CA GLY A 168 15.57 -14.31 -10.93
C GLY A 168 15.30 -15.80 -10.72
N LEU A 169 14.46 -16.16 -9.74
CA LEU A 169 14.21 -17.54 -9.36
C LEU A 169 13.60 -18.31 -10.55
N GLN A 170 14.20 -19.47 -10.84
CA GLN A 170 13.76 -20.35 -11.93
C GLN A 170 13.05 -21.59 -11.38
N PRO A 171 12.09 -22.17 -12.09
CA PRO A 171 11.45 -23.43 -11.71
C PRO A 171 12.49 -24.55 -11.47
N GLY A 172 12.25 -25.38 -10.46
CA GLY A 172 13.13 -26.48 -10.07
C GLY A 172 14.35 -26.06 -9.25
N LYS A 173 14.59 -24.77 -9.02
CA LYS A 173 15.63 -24.29 -8.09
C LYS A 173 15.12 -24.30 -6.66
N SER A 174 16.02 -24.48 -5.71
CA SER A 174 15.72 -24.30 -4.29
C SER A 174 15.70 -22.82 -3.91
N ALA A 175 14.88 -22.48 -2.93
CA ALA A 175 14.82 -21.15 -2.34
C ALA A 175 14.94 -21.23 -0.82
N VAL A 176 15.70 -20.30 -0.23
CA VAL A 176 15.77 -20.11 1.22
C VAL A 176 15.31 -18.68 1.52
N VAL A 177 14.33 -18.58 2.42
CA VAL A 177 13.76 -17.30 2.88
C VAL A 177 14.16 -17.09 4.33
N PHE A 178 14.92 -16.05 4.62
CA PHE A 178 15.27 -15.64 5.97
C PHE A 178 14.23 -14.67 6.50
N GLY A 179 13.59 -15.05 7.61
CA GLY A 179 12.42 -14.38 8.20
C GLY A 179 11.12 -15.06 7.76
N ALA A 180 10.33 -15.56 8.71
CA ALA A 180 9.01 -16.15 8.49
C ALA A 180 7.87 -15.21 8.95
N GLY A 181 8.11 -13.91 9.00
CA GLY A 181 7.09 -12.90 9.17
C GLY A 181 6.22 -12.73 7.91
N LYS A 182 5.27 -11.77 7.93
CA LYS A 182 4.28 -11.55 6.85
C LYS A 182 4.93 -11.58 5.45
N ILE A 183 5.93 -10.76 5.22
CA ILE A 183 6.57 -10.65 3.88
C ILE A 183 7.37 -11.91 3.53
N GLY A 184 8.09 -12.50 4.49
CA GLY A 184 8.83 -13.74 4.26
C GLY A 184 7.92 -14.91 3.88
N LEU A 185 6.77 -15.04 4.52
CA LEU A 185 5.76 -16.05 4.17
C LEU A 185 5.21 -15.82 2.76
N PHE A 186 4.91 -14.58 2.36
CA PHE A 186 4.49 -14.27 1.00
C PHE A 186 5.59 -14.53 -0.03
N ALA A 187 6.85 -14.24 0.29
CA ALA A 187 7.98 -14.59 -0.57
C ALA A 187 8.12 -16.11 -0.73
N ALA A 188 7.95 -16.88 0.34
CA ALA A 188 7.98 -18.35 0.28
C ALA A 188 6.82 -18.91 -0.56
N MET A 189 5.60 -18.35 -0.40
CA MET A 189 4.45 -18.71 -1.23
C MET A 189 4.70 -18.39 -2.71
N ALA A 190 5.17 -17.18 -3.02
CA ALA A 190 5.51 -16.76 -4.37
C ALA A 190 6.61 -17.64 -4.99
N ALA A 191 7.65 -17.99 -4.22
CA ALA A 191 8.71 -18.91 -4.68
C ALA A 191 8.16 -20.30 -5.03
N LYS A 192 7.23 -20.80 -4.21
CA LYS A 192 6.56 -22.08 -4.47
C LYS A 192 5.72 -22.02 -5.76
N VAL A 193 4.95 -20.95 -5.95
CA VAL A 193 4.16 -20.72 -7.17
C VAL A 193 5.06 -20.58 -8.39
N ALA A 194 6.24 -19.95 -8.26
CA ALA A 194 7.26 -19.86 -9.31
C ALA A 194 7.94 -21.21 -9.62
N GLY A 195 7.56 -22.29 -8.93
CA GLY A 195 8.07 -23.64 -9.18
C GLY A 195 9.38 -23.97 -8.45
N ALA A 196 9.76 -23.22 -7.43
CA ALA A 196 10.90 -23.58 -6.60
C ALA A 196 10.64 -24.84 -5.78
N ALA A 197 11.65 -25.70 -5.69
CA ALA A 197 11.62 -26.93 -4.88
C ALA A 197 13.06 -27.33 -4.48
N PRO A 198 13.35 -27.47 -3.17
CA PRO A 198 12.51 -27.10 -2.01
C PRO A 198 12.44 -25.58 -1.77
N VAL A 199 11.42 -25.15 -1.00
CA VAL A 199 11.36 -23.81 -0.40
C VAL A 199 11.49 -23.97 1.10
N ILE A 200 12.47 -23.31 1.70
CA ILE A 200 12.81 -23.40 3.12
C ILE A 200 12.69 -21.99 3.72
N SER A 201 11.92 -21.85 4.80
CA SER A 201 11.86 -20.62 5.59
C SER A 201 12.62 -20.83 6.91
N ILE A 202 13.41 -19.84 7.29
CA ILE A 202 14.21 -19.84 8.53
C ILE A 202 13.85 -18.58 9.32
N ASP A 203 13.56 -18.73 10.62
CA ASP A 203 13.33 -17.60 11.52
C ASP A 203 14.12 -17.77 12.81
N ILE A 204 14.39 -16.68 13.50
CA ILE A 204 15.02 -16.65 14.82
C ILE A 204 14.00 -16.85 15.94
N VAL A 205 12.72 -16.65 15.64
CA VAL A 205 11.60 -16.86 16.56
C VAL A 205 11.13 -18.31 16.44
N GLN A 206 11.18 -19.02 17.53
CA GLN A 206 10.62 -20.38 17.62
C GLN A 206 9.13 -20.26 17.92
N SER A 207 8.27 -20.81 17.04
CA SER A 207 6.81 -20.87 17.21
C SER A 207 6.39 -22.05 18.08
#